data_0a5a369b9c2ca108ca83a27228efa074
#
_entry.id   0a5a369b9c2ca108ca83a27228efa074
#
_cell.length_a   1.000
_cell.length_b   1.000
_cell.length_c   1.000
_cell.angle_alpha   90.00
_cell.angle_beta   90.00
_cell.angle_gamma   90.00
#
_symmetry.space_group_name_H-M   'P 1'
#
loop_
_entity.id
_entity.type
_entity.pdbx_description
1 polymer ?
#
loop_
_entity_poly.entity_id
_entity_poly.type
_entity_poly.pdbx_seq_one_letter_code
_entity_poly.pdbx_strand_id
1 'polypeptide(L)'
;MKVLTTLMVLLLVSLGMQASVDPYDVVVSEDRTSETIVLRTTIPLASKTEMSILDRAGNSLFSQSLAGNRFLNKRFKRASLPNGDYYLVFSDSLGRTTIPLSVSREAIIGDIQGAIQVIYPTLDLQNKRMLVLYYDNQTGKRVNVRLTNENGDQVFSDQLEGESIKRSYQLENLDAGNYFVTVSSRDVKNYTAAIALQ
;
A
#
# COMPACT_ATOMS: atom_id res chain seq x y z
N MET A 1 57.66 12.04 32.27
CA MET A 1 56.99 12.31 30.99
C MET A 1 55.76 11.42 30.88
N LYS A 2 54.57 11.96 31.05
CA LYS A 2 53.30 11.19 30.92
C LYS A 2 52.75 11.45 29.51
N VAL A 3 52.67 10.42 28.70
CA VAL A 3 52.09 10.45 27.37
C VAL A 3 50.61 10.25 27.54
N LEU A 4 49.80 11.29 27.21
CA LEU A 4 48.35 11.28 27.25
C LEU A 4 47.86 10.80 25.87
N THR A 5 47.39 9.55 25.82
CA THR A 5 46.85 8.97 24.60
C THR A 5 45.36 9.39 24.49
N THR A 6 45.07 10.32 23.62
CA THR A 6 43.67 10.75 23.31
C THR A 6 43.03 9.73 22.42
N LEU A 7 42.09 8.95 22.94
CA LEU A 7 41.26 8.02 22.19
C LEU A 7 40.15 8.81 21.50
N MET A 8 40.26 9.02 20.19
CA MET A 8 39.24 9.65 19.36
C MET A 8 38.20 8.59 18.98
N VAL A 9 37.06 8.60 19.66
CA VAL A 9 35.89 7.75 19.31
C VAL A 9 35.20 8.37 18.13
N LEU A 10 35.35 7.75 16.96
CA LEU A 10 34.62 8.13 15.73
C LEU A 10 33.22 7.56 15.83
N LEU A 11 32.23 8.39 16.16
CA LEU A 11 30.81 8.04 16.15
C LEU A 11 30.31 8.01 14.68
N LEU A 12 30.30 6.84 14.06
CA LEU A 12 29.65 6.62 12.77
C LEU A 12 28.13 6.64 12.97
N VAL A 13 27.53 7.80 12.78
CA VAL A 13 26.07 7.92 12.63
C VAL A 13 25.75 7.39 11.22
N SER A 14 25.33 6.14 11.14
CA SER A 14 24.71 5.61 9.94
C SER A 14 23.33 6.26 9.79
N LEU A 15 23.26 7.33 9.00
CA LEU A 15 22.00 7.83 8.47
C LEU A 15 21.43 6.72 7.55
N GLY A 16 20.56 5.91 8.09
CA GLY A 16 19.76 4.98 7.31
C GLY A 16 18.89 5.78 6.36
N MET A 17 19.37 6.00 5.14
CA MET A 17 18.49 6.38 4.03
C MET A 17 17.55 5.19 3.82
N GLN A 18 16.34 5.28 4.34
CA GLN A 18 15.26 4.42 3.88
C GLN A 18 14.99 4.86 2.43
N ALA A 19 15.57 4.12 1.49
CA ALA A 19 15.16 4.21 0.11
C ALA A 19 13.69 3.78 0.09
N SER A 20 12.80 4.68 -0.27
CA SER A 20 11.42 4.37 -0.61
C SER A 20 11.48 3.41 -1.80
N VAL A 21 11.32 2.12 -1.53
CA VAL A 21 11.28 1.10 -2.58
C VAL A 21 9.91 1.23 -3.22
N ASP A 22 9.86 1.73 -4.45
CA ASP A 22 8.66 1.61 -5.28
C ASP A 22 8.45 0.11 -5.57
N PRO A 23 7.43 -0.54 -4.99
CA PRO A 23 7.23 -1.98 -5.13
C PRO A 23 6.91 -2.40 -6.56
N TYR A 24 6.64 -1.45 -7.44
CA TYR A 24 6.28 -1.70 -8.84
C TYR A 24 7.35 -1.25 -9.83
N ASP A 25 8.33 -0.46 -9.38
CA ASP A 25 9.41 0.12 -10.21
C ASP A 25 8.84 0.70 -11.52
N VAL A 26 7.98 1.70 -11.37
CA VAL A 26 7.20 2.27 -12.48
C VAL A 26 8.01 3.30 -13.24
N VAL A 27 8.01 3.17 -14.55
CA VAL A 27 8.56 4.17 -15.48
C VAL A 27 7.43 4.83 -16.24
N VAL A 28 7.35 6.15 -16.13
CA VAL A 28 6.45 7.00 -16.93
C VAL A 28 7.29 7.69 -17.99
N SER A 29 6.93 7.55 -19.26
CA SER A 29 7.62 8.18 -20.38
C SER A 29 6.64 8.67 -21.44
N GLU A 30 7.09 9.61 -22.25
CA GLU A 30 6.32 10.13 -23.39
C GLU A 30 7.02 9.72 -24.70
N ASP A 31 6.27 9.13 -25.60
CA ASP A 31 6.66 8.99 -27.00
C ASP A 31 6.06 10.16 -27.77
N ARG A 32 6.88 11.17 -28.01
CA ARG A 32 6.48 12.42 -28.69
C ARG A 32 6.10 12.21 -30.15
N THR A 33 6.68 11.19 -30.79
CA THR A 33 6.40 10.90 -32.20
C THR A 33 4.98 10.36 -32.38
N SER A 34 4.52 9.56 -31.45
CA SER A 34 3.17 8.98 -31.47
C SER A 34 2.18 9.71 -30.56
N GLU A 35 2.60 10.79 -29.89
CA GLU A 35 1.82 11.52 -28.89
C GLU A 35 1.22 10.57 -27.84
N THR A 36 2.04 9.65 -27.33
CA THR A 36 1.58 8.56 -26.46
C THR A 36 2.31 8.60 -25.13
N ILE A 37 1.54 8.48 -24.05
CA ILE A 37 2.05 8.25 -22.70
C ILE A 37 2.29 6.76 -22.56
N VAL A 38 3.46 6.36 -22.10
CA VAL A 38 3.83 4.97 -21.86
C VAL A 38 4.09 4.75 -20.39
N LEU A 39 3.34 3.86 -19.79
CA LEU A 39 3.53 3.36 -18.42
C LEU A 39 4.11 1.95 -18.49
N ARG A 40 5.25 1.73 -17.86
CA ARG A 40 5.90 0.41 -17.79
C ARG A 40 6.36 0.12 -16.37
N THR A 41 6.39 -1.15 -16.01
CA THR A 41 7.14 -1.62 -14.84
C THR A 41 8.42 -2.29 -15.32
N THR A 42 9.51 -2.15 -14.57
CA THR A 42 10.79 -2.80 -14.88
C THR A 42 10.88 -4.17 -14.21
N ILE A 43 10.03 -4.43 -13.23
CA ILE A 43 9.83 -5.75 -12.60
C ILE A 43 8.42 -6.27 -12.88
N PRO A 44 8.21 -7.59 -12.91
CA PRO A 44 6.87 -8.14 -13.05
C PRO A 44 6.04 -7.84 -11.79
N LEU A 45 4.73 -7.62 -11.97
CA LEU A 45 3.79 -7.47 -10.86
C LEU A 45 3.77 -8.75 -10.03
N ALA A 46 3.94 -8.65 -8.71
CA ALA A 46 4.00 -9.82 -7.83
C ALA A 46 2.66 -10.57 -7.75
N SER A 47 1.55 -9.85 -7.82
CA SER A 47 0.19 -10.37 -7.69
C SER A 47 -0.76 -9.72 -8.69
N LYS A 48 -2.03 -10.18 -8.68
CA LYS A 48 -3.09 -9.49 -9.40
C LYS A 48 -3.22 -8.07 -8.83
N THR A 49 -3.03 -7.08 -9.69
CA THR A 49 -2.96 -5.66 -9.31
C THR A 49 -4.00 -4.87 -10.09
N GLU A 50 -4.71 -3.99 -9.43
CA GLU A 50 -5.54 -2.98 -10.08
C GLU A 50 -4.72 -1.71 -10.29
N MET A 51 -4.66 -1.23 -11.54
CA MET A 51 -4.04 0.03 -11.90
C MET A 51 -5.14 1.04 -12.26
N SER A 52 -5.10 2.21 -11.66
CA SER A 52 -6.05 3.29 -11.93
C SER A 52 -5.33 4.61 -12.16
N ILE A 53 -5.93 5.48 -12.97
CA ILE A 53 -5.57 6.89 -13.08
C ILE A 53 -6.73 7.70 -12.50
N LEU A 54 -6.43 8.48 -11.46
CA LEU A 54 -7.41 9.33 -10.79
C LEU A 54 -7.12 10.79 -11.09
N ASP A 55 -8.17 11.62 -11.18
CA ASP A 55 -8.02 13.06 -11.19
C ASP A 55 -7.69 13.60 -9.78
N ARG A 56 -7.49 14.91 -9.66
CA ARG A 56 -7.18 15.56 -8.39
C ARG A 56 -8.30 15.46 -7.34
N ALA A 57 -9.53 15.28 -7.78
CA ALA A 57 -10.69 15.06 -6.90
C ALA A 57 -10.86 13.60 -6.47
N GLY A 58 -10.04 12.69 -7.01
CA GLY A 58 -10.08 11.25 -6.73
C GLY A 58 -11.05 10.47 -7.63
N ASN A 59 -11.62 11.08 -8.69
CA ASN A 59 -12.46 10.36 -9.62
C ASN A 59 -11.60 9.49 -10.54
N SER A 60 -12.03 8.26 -10.79
CA SER A 60 -11.34 7.34 -11.68
C SER A 60 -11.59 7.71 -13.15
N LEU A 61 -10.52 8.05 -13.86
CA LEU A 61 -10.54 8.30 -15.30
C LEU A 61 -10.24 7.02 -16.08
N PHE A 62 -9.50 6.12 -15.48
CA PHE A 62 -9.14 4.84 -16.04
C PHE A 62 -8.93 3.82 -14.92
N SER A 63 -9.36 2.59 -15.13
CA SER A 63 -9.05 1.45 -14.26
C SER A 63 -8.88 0.17 -15.09
N GLN A 64 -7.91 -0.66 -14.71
CA GLN A 64 -7.65 -1.94 -15.33
C GLN A 64 -7.09 -2.93 -14.33
N SER A 65 -7.65 -4.15 -14.31
CA SER A 65 -7.07 -5.27 -13.58
C SER A 65 -5.95 -5.92 -14.41
N LEU A 66 -4.79 -6.07 -13.77
CA LEU A 66 -3.57 -6.64 -14.33
C LEU A 66 -3.30 -7.98 -13.66
N ALA A 67 -2.99 -9.01 -14.45
CA ALA A 67 -2.59 -10.30 -13.90
C ALA A 67 -1.20 -10.21 -13.26
N GLY A 68 -0.98 -10.94 -12.17
CA GLY A 68 0.34 -11.12 -11.59
C GLY A 68 1.33 -11.81 -12.54
N ASN A 69 2.62 -11.75 -12.20
CA ASN A 69 3.74 -12.31 -12.97
C ASN A 69 3.87 -11.75 -14.40
N ARG A 70 3.38 -10.54 -14.63
CA ARG A 70 3.48 -9.83 -15.92
C ARG A 70 4.04 -8.43 -15.72
N PHE A 71 4.78 -7.97 -16.72
CA PHE A 71 5.19 -6.57 -16.80
C PHE A 71 4.00 -5.71 -17.24
N LEU A 72 3.84 -4.55 -16.63
CA LEU A 72 2.97 -3.54 -17.18
C LEU A 72 3.64 -2.93 -18.42
N ASN A 73 2.88 -2.80 -19.49
CA ASN A 73 3.24 -1.99 -20.66
C ASN A 73 1.95 -1.42 -21.24
N LYS A 74 1.57 -0.24 -20.78
CA LYS A 74 0.33 0.42 -21.16
C LYS A 74 0.63 1.72 -21.88
N ARG A 75 -0.13 1.97 -22.95
CA ARG A 75 -0.05 3.19 -23.74
C ARG A 75 -1.36 3.94 -23.71
N PHE A 76 -1.31 5.25 -23.56
CA PHE A 76 -2.45 6.15 -23.59
C PHE A 76 -2.18 7.24 -24.62
N LYS A 77 -3.20 7.62 -25.40
CA LYS A 77 -3.09 8.83 -26.22
C LYS A 77 -2.96 10.03 -25.27
N ARG A 78 -2.03 10.93 -25.56
CA ARG A 78 -1.85 12.14 -24.77
C ARG A 78 -3.14 12.95 -24.63
N ALA A 79 -3.92 13.04 -25.71
CA ALA A 79 -5.22 13.72 -25.73
C ALA A 79 -6.25 13.15 -24.74
N SER A 80 -6.02 11.91 -24.24
CA SER A 80 -6.90 11.28 -23.23
C SER A 80 -6.65 11.79 -21.81
N LEU A 81 -5.52 12.48 -21.57
CA LEU A 81 -5.17 13.09 -20.29
C LEU A 81 -4.86 14.57 -20.52
N PRO A 82 -5.82 15.48 -20.37
CA PRO A 82 -5.60 16.93 -20.44
C PRO A 82 -4.49 17.39 -19.51
N ASN A 83 -3.97 18.62 -19.72
CA ASN A 83 -3.00 19.20 -18.80
C ASN A 83 -3.61 19.28 -17.38
N GLY A 84 -2.87 18.82 -16.38
CA GLY A 84 -3.32 18.78 -15.00
C GLY A 84 -2.53 17.80 -14.14
N ASP A 85 -2.93 17.70 -12.88
CA ASP A 85 -2.35 16.79 -11.91
C ASP A 85 -3.29 15.60 -11.73
N TYR A 86 -2.69 14.42 -11.68
CA TYR A 86 -3.35 13.13 -11.57
C TYR A 86 -2.63 12.27 -10.53
N TYR A 87 -3.22 11.13 -10.25
CA TYR A 87 -2.61 10.08 -9.44
C TYR A 87 -2.64 8.77 -10.22
N LEU A 88 -1.47 8.16 -10.38
CA LEU A 88 -1.36 6.78 -10.84
C LEU A 88 -1.37 5.88 -9.61
N VAL A 89 -2.36 5.01 -9.51
CA VAL A 89 -2.60 4.16 -8.35
C VAL A 89 -2.46 2.70 -8.73
N PHE A 90 -1.66 1.98 -7.97
CA PHE A 90 -1.58 0.52 -7.99
C PHE A 90 -2.12 -0.01 -6.67
N SER A 91 -3.00 -1.00 -6.73
CA SER A 91 -3.56 -1.63 -5.55
C SER A 91 -3.62 -3.15 -5.73
N ASP A 92 -3.14 -3.87 -4.74
CA ASP A 92 -3.20 -5.34 -4.68
C ASP A 92 -3.63 -5.82 -3.29
N SER A 93 -3.45 -7.11 -2.99
CA SER A 93 -3.81 -7.68 -1.69
C SER A 93 -2.90 -7.22 -0.54
N LEU A 94 -1.72 -6.69 -0.83
CA LEU A 94 -0.72 -6.29 0.16
C LEU A 94 -0.77 -4.80 0.47
N GLY A 95 -1.31 -3.98 -0.46
CA GLY A 95 -1.36 -2.56 -0.24
C GLY A 95 -1.74 -1.74 -1.46
N ARG A 96 -1.46 -0.45 -1.35
CA ARG A 96 -1.71 0.54 -2.41
C ARG A 96 -0.54 1.51 -2.51
N THR A 97 -0.06 1.71 -3.73
CA THR A 97 0.91 2.75 -4.06
C THR A 97 0.24 3.82 -4.90
N THR A 98 0.41 5.08 -4.52
CA THR A 98 -0.11 6.26 -5.22
C THR A 98 1.06 7.11 -5.67
N ILE A 99 1.22 7.30 -6.97
CA ILE A 99 2.29 8.07 -7.60
C ILE A 99 1.68 9.35 -8.18
N PRO A 100 2.10 10.55 -7.74
CA PRO A 100 1.68 11.79 -8.36
C PRO A 100 2.13 11.82 -9.83
N LEU A 101 1.24 12.26 -10.72
CA LEU A 101 1.47 12.36 -12.15
C LEU A 101 1.08 13.76 -12.63
N SER A 102 2.03 14.51 -13.15
CA SER A 102 1.80 15.83 -13.72
C SER A 102 1.86 15.78 -15.24
N VAL A 103 0.82 16.28 -15.89
CA VAL A 103 0.70 16.35 -17.36
C VAL A 103 0.69 17.82 -17.77
N SER A 104 1.69 18.25 -18.54
CA SER A 104 1.79 19.59 -19.09
C SER A 104 1.93 19.53 -20.61
N ARG A 105 1.94 20.66 -21.31
CA ARG A 105 2.21 20.70 -22.76
C ARG A 105 3.60 20.20 -23.12
N GLU A 106 4.55 20.35 -22.21
CA GLU A 106 5.97 20.12 -22.45
C GLU A 106 6.41 18.71 -22.05
N ALA A 107 5.81 18.16 -20.98
CA ALA A 107 6.23 16.88 -20.42
C ALA A 107 5.12 16.22 -19.61
N ILE A 108 5.33 14.91 -19.41
CA ILE A 108 4.59 14.10 -18.44
C ILE A 108 5.58 13.57 -17.43
N ILE A 109 5.34 13.85 -16.17
CA ILE A 109 6.26 13.54 -15.06
C ILE A 109 5.52 12.73 -14.02
N GLY A 110 5.99 11.50 -13.78
CA GLY A 110 5.60 10.72 -12.61
C GLY A 110 6.58 11.00 -11.48
N ASP A 111 6.09 11.53 -10.37
CA ASP A 111 6.89 11.78 -9.18
C ASP A 111 7.01 10.50 -8.35
N ILE A 112 8.00 9.67 -8.68
CA ILE A 112 8.26 8.40 -7.98
C ILE A 112 8.75 8.67 -6.55
N GLN A 113 9.49 9.76 -6.31
CA GLN A 113 9.97 10.09 -4.97
C GLN A 113 8.85 10.59 -4.05
N GLY A 114 7.84 11.22 -4.63
CA GLY A 114 6.62 11.63 -3.93
C GLY A 114 5.56 10.51 -3.82
N ALA A 115 5.89 9.28 -4.20
CA ALA A 115 4.97 8.16 -4.10
C ALA A 115 4.60 7.86 -2.65
N ILE A 116 3.31 7.60 -2.40
CA ILE A 116 2.78 7.23 -1.09
C ILE A 116 2.39 5.76 -1.15
N GLN A 117 3.01 4.96 -0.28
CA GLN A 117 2.67 3.56 -0.09
C GLN A 117 1.83 3.37 1.17
N VAL A 118 0.75 2.62 1.05
CA VAL A 118 -0.10 2.17 2.16
C VAL A 118 -0.07 0.66 2.19
N ILE A 119 0.45 0.08 3.26
CA ILE A 119 0.50 -1.37 3.48
C ILE A 119 -0.80 -1.80 4.14
N TYR A 120 -1.42 -2.88 3.66
CA TYR A 120 -2.63 -3.42 4.27
C TYR A 120 -2.31 -4.39 5.41
N PRO A 121 -3.17 -4.48 6.42
CA PRO A 121 -3.03 -5.47 7.47
C PRO A 121 -3.09 -6.90 6.90
N THR A 122 -2.29 -7.79 7.46
CA THR A 122 -2.39 -9.23 7.19
C THR A 122 -3.15 -9.90 8.32
N LEU A 123 -4.13 -10.72 7.96
CA LEU A 123 -4.96 -11.49 8.88
C LEU A 123 -4.73 -12.98 8.60
N ASP A 124 -4.29 -13.71 9.61
CA ASP A 124 -4.00 -15.14 9.56
C ASP A 124 -4.85 -15.90 10.57
N LEU A 125 -5.70 -16.81 10.07
CA LEU A 125 -6.54 -17.66 10.91
C LEU A 125 -5.82 -18.97 11.20
N GLN A 126 -5.16 -19.05 12.36
CA GLN A 126 -4.43 -20.21 12.82
C GLN A 126 -5.35 -21.18 13.58
N ASN A 127 -5.11 -22.48 13.42
CA ASN A 127 -5.85 -23.55 14.09
C ASN A 127 -7.38 -23.36 14.03
N LYS A 128 -7.88 -22.69 12.98
CA LYS A 128 -9.30 -22.42 12.71
C LYS A 128 -10.01 -21.53 13.75
N ARG A 129 -9.35 -21.16 14.84
CA ARG A 129 -9.94 -20.47 16.00
C ARG A 129 -9.06 -19.35 16.59
N MET A 130 -7.86 -19.17 16.12
CA MET A 130 -6.98 -18.08 16.55
C MET A 130 -6.69 -17.13 15.37
N LEU A 131 -7.24 -15.94 15.44
CA LEU A 131 -6.97 -14.89 14.46
C LEU A 131 -5.72 -14.10 14.87
N VAL A 132 -4.74 -14.01 14.01
CA VAL A 132 -3.54 -13.18 14.21
C VAL A 132 -3.54 -12.04 13.22
N LEU A 133 -3.50 -10.82 13.73
CA LEU A 133 -3.33 -9.58 12.99
C LEU A 133 -1.85 -9.20 12.99
N TYR A 134 -1.31 -8.94 11.81
CA TYR A 134 -0.02 -8.28 11.59
C TYR A 134 -0.27 -7.00 10.80
N TYR A 135 0.22 -5.88 11.29
CA TYR A 135 0.07 -4.61 10.60
C TYR A 135 1.28 -3.70 10.84
N ASP A 136 1.92 -3.30 9.75
CA ASP A 136 2.92 -2.23 9.73
C ASP A 136 2.20 -0.89 9.64
N ASN A 137 1.94 -0.29 10.81
CA ASN A 137 1.23 0.97 10.98
C ASN A 137 2.22 2.13 11.00
N GLN A 138 2.76 2.47 9.84
CA GLN A 138 3.84 3.46 9.66
C GLN A 138 3.62 4.78 10.41
N THR A 139 2.38 5.16 10.67
CA THR A 139 2.06 6.39 11.40
C THR A 139 2.06 6.24 12.91
N GLY A 140 2.11 5.02 13.45
CA GLY A 140 1.99 4.73 14.88
C GLY A 140 0.65 5.14 15.49
N LYS A 141 -0.31 5.65 14.68
CA LYS A 141 -1.59 6.16 15.15
C LYS A 141 -2.55 5.02 15.48
N ARG A 142 -3.66 5.40 16.11
CA ARG A 142 -4.72 4.46 16.52
C ARG A 142 -5.22 3.60 15.37
N VAL A 143 -5.34 2.31 15.63
CA VAL A 143 -5.90 1.29 14.76
C VAL A 143 -7.11 0.69 15.45
N ASN A 144 -8.25 0.69 14.77
CA ASN A 144 -9.47 0.05 15.25
C ASN A 144 -9.65 -1.29 14.54
N VAL A 145 -9.84 -2.34 15.31
CA VAL A 145 -10.14 -3.69 14.83
C VAL A 145 -11.57 -4.02 15.26
N ARG A 146 -12.38 -4.51 14.33
CA ARG A 146 -13.76 -4.93 14.60
C ARG A 146 -14.02 -6.27 13.96
N LEU A 147 -14.65 -7.17 14.70
CA LEU A 147 -15.19 -8.43 14.19
C LEU A 147 -16.72 -8.34 14.16
N THR A 148 -17.30 -8.67 13.02
CA THR A 148 -18.76 -8.80 12.86
C THR A 148 -19.11 -10.20 12.36
N ASN A 149 -20.31 -10.66 12.69
CA ASN A 149 -20.88 -11.87 12.11
C ASN A 149 -21.45 -11.60 10.69
N GLU A 150 -22.01 -12.62 10.05
CA GLU A 150 -22.62 -12.51 8.73
C GLU A 150 -23.86 -11.59 8.66
N ASN A 151 -24.53 -11.36 9.78
CA ASN A 151 -25.67 -10.44 9.89
C ASN A 151 -25.22 -8.99 10.08
N GLY A 152 -23.92 -8.74 10.24
CA GLY A 152 -23.36 -7.42 10.51
C GLY A 152 -23.32 -7.05 11.99
N ASP A 153 -23.73 -7.94 12.90
CA ASP A 153 -23.69 -7.69 14.34
C ASP A 153 -22.23 -7.68 14.81
N GLN A 154 -21.89 -6.69 15.63
CA GLN A 154 -20.56 -6.59 16.19
C GLN A 154 -20.34 -7.63 17.29
N VAL A 155 -19.34 -8.50 17.09
CA VAL A 155 -18.93 -9.52 18.06
C VAL A 155 -17.96 -8.93 19.08
N PHE A 156 -16.93 -8.22 18.57
CA PHE A 156 -16.02 -7.43 19.42
C PHE A 156 -15.41 -6.27 18.64
N SER A 157 -14.78 -5.34 19.38
CA SER A 157 -13.88 -4.33 18.85
C SER A 157 -12.69 -4.14 19.78
N ASP A 158 -11.55 -3.79 19.21
CA ASP A 158 -10.29 -3.50 19.91
C ASP A 158 -9.66 -2.25 19.34
N GLN A 159 -8.92 -1.51 20.18
CA GLN A 159 -8.15 -0.34 19.78
C GLN A 159 -6.68 -0.57 20.10
N LEU A 160 -5.85 -0.47 19.07
CA LEU A 160 -4.42 -0.71 19.14
C LEU A 160 -3.66 0.55 18.75
N GLU A 161 -2.43 0.68 19.24
CA GLU A 161 -1.51 1.75 18.91
C GLU A 161 -0.11 1.17 18.72
N GLY A 162 0.73 1.85 17.95
CA GLY A 162 2.11 1.47 17.68
C GLY A 162 2.40 1.31 16.19
N GLU A 163 3.68 1.36 15.85
CA GLU A 163 4.16 1.29 14.46
C GLU A 163 4.14 -0.15 13.93
N SER A 164 4.41 -1.12 14.77
CA SER A 164 4.38 -2.55 14.43
C SER A 164 3.39 -3.27 15.34
N ILE A 165 2.30 -3.73 14.77
CA ILE A 165 1.22 -4.37 15.50
C ILE A 165 1.21 -5.86 15.19
N LYS A 166 1.31 -6.68 16.24
CA LYS A 166 1.01 -8.11 16.22
C LYS A 166 -0.01 -8.38 17.33
N ARG A 167 -1.20 -8.80 16.97
CA ARG A 167 -2.28 -9.05 17.92
C ARG A 167 -2.98 -10.38 17.63
N SER A 168 -3.19 -11.19 18.67
CA SER A 168 -3.90 -12.47 18.56
C SER A 168 -5.24 -12.38 19.28
N TYR A 169 -6.27 -12.94 18.66
CA TYR A 169 -7.63 -13.01 19.20
C TYR A 169 -8.07 -14.48 19.25
N GLN A 170 -8.44 -14.95 20.41
CA GLN A 170 -9.01 -16.28 20.60
C GLN A 170 -10.50 -16.24 20.25
N LEU A 171 -10.90 -17.08 19.30
CA LEU A 171 -12.27 -17.13 18.78
C LEU A 171 -12.97 -18.46 19.14
N GLU A 172 -12.49 -19.15 20.17
CA GLU A 172 -12.96 -20.48 20.56
C GLU A 172 -14.43 -20.48 21.01
N ASN A 173 -14.88 -19.36 21.59
CA ASN A 173 -16.24 -19.22 22.13
C ASN A 173 -17.25 -18.71 21.07
N LEU A 174 -16.84 -18.57 19.82
CA LEU A 174 -17.72 -18.16 18.73
C LEU A 174 -18.28 -19.39 18.02
N ASP A 175 -19.51 -19.28 17.53
CA ASP A 175 -20.11 -20.33 16.71
C ASP A 175 -19.37 -20.51 15.38
N ALA A 176 -19.52 -21.71 14.80
CA ALA A 176 -19.04 -21.93 13.43
C ALA A 176 -19.84 -21.03 12.46
N GLY A 177 -19.16 -20.43 11.48
CA GLY A 177 -19.80 -19.51 10.55
C GLY A 177 -18.83 -18.52 9.91
N ASN A 178 -19.39 -17.61 9.13
CA ASN A 178 -18.61 -16.56 8.46
C ASN A 178 -18.57 -15.29 9.31
N TYR A 179 -17.40 -14.72 9.39
CA TYR A 179 -17.17 -13.48 10.12
C TYR A 179 -16.35 -12.52 9.25
N PHE A 180 -16.46 -11.22 9.51
CA PHE A 180 -15.73 -10.17 8.82
C PHE A 180 -14.87 -9.39 9.81
N VAL A 181 -13.57 -9.36 9.55
CA VAL A 181 -12.61 -8.56 10.33
C VAL A 181 -12.38 -7.26 9.58
N THR A 182 -12.72 -6.15 10.21
CA THR A 182 -12.46 -4.81 9.66
C THR A 182 -11.35 -4.14 10.45
N VAL A 183 -10.29 -3.71 9.77
CA VAL A 183 -9.19 -2.93 10.33
C VAL A 183 -9.23 -1.54 9.73
N SER A 184 -9.19 -0.51 10.58
CA SER A 184 -9.23 0.89 10.17
C SER A 184 -8.16 1.67 10.90
N SER A 185 -7.38 2.44 10.16
CA SER A 185 -6.37 3.38 10.67
C SER A 185 -6.48 4.71 9.95
N ARG A 186 -5.55 5.61 10.19
CA ARG A 186 -5.44 6.86 9.43
C ARG A 186 -5.26 6.60 7.93
N ASP A 187 -4.43 5.63 7.55
CA ASP A 187 -4.00 5.38 6.18
C ASP A 187 -4.81 4.27 5.50
N VAL A 188 -5.35 3.35 6.31
CA VAL A 188 -6.20 2.25 5.84
C VAL A 188 -7.63 2.48 6.29
N LYS A 189 -8.51 2.76 5.33
CA LYS A 189 -9.94 2.96 5.62
C LYS A 189 -10.71 1.67 5.33
N ASN A 190 -11.22 1.03 6.42
CA ASN A 190 -12.14 -0.11 6.33
C ASN A 190 -11.59 -1.30 5.51
N TYR A 191 -10.32 -1.66 5.72
CA TYR A 191 -9.83 -2.93 5.19
C TYR A 191 -10.62 -4.07 5.83
N THR A 192 -11.32 -4.86 5.02
CA THR A 192 -12.17 -5.95 5.51
C THR A 192 -11.78 -7.27 4.87
N ALA A 193 -11.59 -8.29 5.69
CA ALA A 193 -11.36 -9.65 5.25
C ALA A 193 -12.37 -10.61 5.89
N ALA A 194 -12.82 -11.59 5.11
CA ALA A 194 -13.70 -12.65 5.60
C ALA A 194 -12.87 -13.78 6.19
N ILE A 195 -13.33 -14.33 7.31
CA ILE A 195 -12.79 -15.55 7.92
C ILE A 195 -13.94 -16.55 8.14
N ALA A 196 -13.66 -17.84 8.02
CA ALA A 196 -14.63 -18.91 8.25
C ALA A 196 -14.19 -19.74 9.47
N LEU A 197 -14.98 -19.72 10.53
CA LEU A 197 -14.79 -20.57 11.72
C LEU A 197 -15.44 -21.93 11.51
N GLN A 198 -14.73 -22.99 11.88
CA GLN A 198 -15.17 -24.40 11.76
C GLN A 198 -15.32 -25.03 13.14
#